data_ba6d95c914ccabf0ea41765164583af8
#
_entry.id   ba6d95c914ccabf0ea41765164583af8
#
_cell.length_a   1.000
_cell.length_b   1.000
_cell.length_c   1.000
_cell.angle_alpha   90.00
_cell.angle_beta   90.00
_cell.angle_gamma   90.00
#
_symmetry.space_group_name_H-M   'P 1'
#
loop_
_entity.id
_entity.type
_entity.pdbx_description
1 polymer ?
#
loop_
_entity_poly.entity_id
_entity_poly.type
_entity_poly.pdbx_seq_one_letter_code
_entity_poly.pdbx_strand_id
1 'polypeptide(L)'
;MSDWTPNLHVVQFRIARPTDQLAEIERFYCEGIGLKKIGGFEGHRGYTGIMIGLPDATYHLEFTEHVDGSPCPAPTDDNLLVFYMPDQSQIEAIQKRL
;
A
#
# COMPACT_ATOMS: atom_id res chain seq x y z
N MET A 1 -29.04 2.99 8.96
CA MET A 1 -29.64 3.10 7.63
C MET A 1 -28.69 3.78 6.68
N SER A 2 -28.58 3.29 5.48
CA SER A 2 -27.65 3.82 4.50
C SER A 2 -28.30 4.90 3.63
N ASP A 3 -27.58 6.02 3.46
CA ASP A 3 -27.97 7.08 2.53
C ASP A 3 -27.26 6.96 1.19
N TRP A 4 -26.67 5.79 0.93
CA TRP A 4 -25.95 5.56 -0.30
C TRP A 4 -26.87 5.56 -1.50
N THR A 5 -26.36 6.04 -2.63
CA THR A 5 -27.09 6.00 -3.90
C THR A 5 -27.50 4.57 -4.20
N PRO A 6 -28.78 4.33 -4.56
CA PRO A 6 -29.20 3.00 -4.95
C PRO A 6 -28.34 2.48 -6.12
N ASN A 7 -27.98 1.22 -6.06
CA ASN A 7 -27.14 0.53 -7.07
C ASN A 7 -25.70 1.00 -7.10
N LEU A 8 -25.27 1.78 -6.11
CA LEU A 8 -23.85 2.07 -5.98
C LEU A 8 -23.12 0.78 -5.59
N HIS A 9 -22.18 0.36 -6.44
CA HIS A 9 -21.51 -0.93 -6.27
C HIS A 9 -20.02 -0.75 -6.48
N VAL A 10 -19.26 -0.85 -5.40
CA VAL A 10 -17.78 -0.78 -5.46
C VAL A 10 -17.25 -2.17 -5.18
N VAL A 11 -16.76 -2.84 -6.22
CA VAL A 11 -16.31 -4.24 -6.11
C VAL A 11 -14.86 -4.35 -5.65
N GLN A 12 -14.09 -3.28 -5.77
CA GLN A 12 -12.69 -3.30 -5.36
C GLN A 12 -12.23 -1.88 -5.04
N PHE A 13 -11.40 -1.76 -4.02
CA PHE A 13 -10.79 -0.50 -3.64
C PHE A 13 -9.30 -0.71 -3.38
N ARG A 14 -8.48 0.18 -3.91
CA ARG A 14 -7.05 0.15 -3.62
C ARG A 14 -6.53 1.57 -3.48
N ILE A 15 -5.42 1.69 -2.77
CA ILE A 15 -4.70 2.95 -2.65
C ILE A 15 -3.41 2.79 -3.45
N ALA A 16 -3.23 3.61 -4.48
CA ALA A 16 -2.08 3.52 -5.37
C ALA A 16 -1.16 4.71 -5.13
N ARG A 17 0.13 4.45 -5.04
CA ARG A 17 1.15 5.48 -4.83
C ARG A 17 2.35 5.24 -5.73
N PRO A 18 2.91 6.30 -6.33
CA PRO A 18 4.14 6.18 -7.09
C PRO A 18 5.36 6.15 -6.19
N THR A 19 6.40 5.49 -6.67
CA THR A 19 7.69 5.49 -5.99
C THR A 19 8.79 5.26 -7.03
N ASP A 20 10.00 5.69 -6.74
CA ASP A 20 11.18 5.32 -7.50
C ASP A 20 12.09 4.37 -6.71
N GLN A 21 11.56 3.79 -5.63
CA GLN A 21 12.28 2.85 -4.77
C GLN A 21 11.40 1.64 -4.44
N LEU A 22 10.92 0.98 -5.48
CA LEU A 22 9.94 -0.10 -5.32
C LEU A 22 10.44 -1.25 -4.46
N ALA A 23 11.70 -1.65 -4.62
CA ALA A 23 12.29 -2.73 -3.84
C ALA A 23 12.36 -2.37 -2.35
N GLU A 24 12.70 -1.12 -2.05
CA GLU A 24 12.74 -0.64 -0.66
C GLU A 24 11.35 -0.62 -0.04
N ILE A 25 10.35 -0.19 -0.82
CA ILE A 25 8.96 -0.16 -0.38
C ILE A 25 8.48 -1.57 -0.08
N GLU A 26 8.76 -2.52 -0.96
CA GLU A 26 8.37 -3.91 -0.73
C GLU A 26 9.00 -4.43 0.55
N ARG A 27 10.29 -4.16 0.76
CA ARG A 27 10.99 -4.61 1.96
C ARG A 27 10.39 -4.00 3.22
N PHE A 28 10.08 -2.72 3.18
CA PHE A 28 9.51 -2.01 4.32
C PHE A 28 8.17 -2.63 4.74
N TYR A 29 7.26 -2.80 3.78
CA TYR A 29 5.92 -3.29 4.10
C TYR A 29 5.87 -4.79 4.36
N CYS A 30 6.65 -5.57 3.64
CA CYS A 30 6.58 -7.03 3.77
C CYS A 30 7.50 -7.57 4.87
N GLU A 31 8.75 -7.15 4.91
CA GLU A 31 9.69 -7.61 5.93
C GLU A 31 9.57 -6.81 7.21
N GLY A 32 9.41 -5.49 7.11
CA GLY A 32 9.30 -4.61 8.27
C GLY A 32 7.97 -4.74 8.97
N ILE A 33 6.89 -4.41 8.29
CA ILE A 33 5.55 -4.43 8.90
C ILE A 33 4.98 -5.85 8.96
N GLY A 34 5.26 -6.67 7.96
CA GLY A 34 4.80 -8.05 7.95
C GLY A 34 3.58 -8.27 7.07
N LEU A 35 3.30 -7.36 6.16
CA LEU A 35 2.22 -7.52 5.19
C LEU A 35 2.65 -8.48 4.08
N LYS A 36 1.71 -8.88 3.23
CA LYS A 36 2.00 -9.81 2.14
C LYS A 36 1.87 -9.17 0.77
N LYS A 37 2.85 -9.45 -0.08
CA LYS A 37 2.71 -9.14 -1.50
C LYS A 37 1.69 -10.11 -2.10
N ILE A 38 0.61 -9.59 -2.66
CA ILE A 38 -0.47 -10.39 -3.21
C ILE A 38 -0.52 -10.37 -4.73
N GLY A 39 0.30 -9.58 -5.38
CA GLY A 39 0.37 -9.52 -6.83
C GLY A 39 1.38 -8.52 -7.30
N GLY A 40 1.49 -8.40 -8.61
CA GLY A 40 2.40 -7.45 -9.22
C GLY A 40 2.36 -7.54 -10.73
N PHE A 41 3.07 -6.62 -11.38
CA PHE A 41 3.21 -6.61 -12.82
C PHE A 41 4.54 -5.92 -13.18
N GLU A 42 5.03 -6.19 -14.37
CA GLU A 42 6.27 -5.58 -14.86
C GLU A 42 6.07 -4.99 -16.24
N GLY A 43 6.63 -3.81 -16.45
CA GLY A 43 6.71 -3.20 -17.77
C GLY A 43 5.38 -2.87 -18.45
N HIS A 44 4.30 -2.78 -17.70
CA HIS A 44 3.01 -2.44 -18.29
C HIS A 44 2.94 -0.93 -18.53
N ARG A 45 2.99 -0.52 -19.78
CA ARG A 45 3.00 0.90 -20.18
C ARG A 45 4.08 1.71 -19.47
N GLY A 46 5.24 1.07 -19.23
CA GLY A 46 6.36 1.72 -18.57
C GLY A 46 6.31 1.64 -17.05
N TYR A 47 5.31 0.97 -16.47
CA TYR A 47 5.17 0.82 -15.03
C TYR A 47 5.45 -0.59 -14.57
N THR A 48 6.12 -0.70 -13.44
CA THR A 48 6.25 -1.94 -12.67
C THR A 48 5.56 -1.68 -11.35
N GLY A 49 4.77 -2.63 -10.88
CA GLY A 49 4.00 -2.43 -9.67
C GLY A 49 3.92 -3.65 -8.79
N ILE A 50 3.63 -3.41 -7.51
CA ILE A 50 3.36 -4.47 -6.54
C ILE A 50 2.06 -4.15 -5.82
N MET A 51 1.33 -5.18 -5.47
CA MET A 51 0.14 -5.09 -4.64
C MET A 51 0.43 -5.73 -3.31
N ILE A 52 0.13 -5.00 -2.23
CA ILE A 52 0.37 -5.45 -0.87
C ILE A 52 -0.95 -5.52 -0.15
N GLY A 53 -1.30 -6.73 0.33
CA GLY A 53 -2.56 -6.96 1.02
C GLY A 53 -2.48 -6.62 2.50
N LEU A 54 -3.65 -6.34 3.09
CA LEU A 54 -3.79 -6.15 4.52
C LEU A 54 -4.60 -7.30 5.10
N PRO A 55 -4.30 -7.74 6.32
CA PRO A 55 -5.07 -8.82 6.92
C PRO A 55 -6.53 -8.40 7.11
N ASP A 56 -7.44 -9.33 6.83
CA ASP A 56 -8.87 -9.14 7.05
C ASP A 56 -9.49 -7.95 6.30
N ALA A 57 -8.85 -7.49 5.23
CA ALA A 57 -9.36 -6.38 4.43
C ALA A 57 -9.51 -6.79 2.98
N THR A 58 -10.51 -6.22 2.31
CA THR A 58 -10.76 -6.47 0.89
C THR A 58 -10.07 -5.47 -0.02
N TYR A 59 -9.50 -4.42 0.56
CA TYR A 59 -8.71 -3.44 -0.18
C TYR A 59 -7.22 -3.71 0.05
N HIS A 60 -6.40 -3.11 -0.79
CA HIS A 60 -4.95 -3.30 -0.72
C HIS A 60 -4.20 -2.03 -1.13
N LEU A 61 -2.90 -2.06 -0.89
CA LEU A 61 -2.00 -0.99 -1.33
C LEU A 61 -1.38 -1.40 -2.66
N GLU A 62 -1.15 -0.43 -3.53
CA GLU A 62 -0.43 -0.65 -4.77
C GLU A 62 0.67 0.40 -4.88
N PHE A 63 1.89 -0.04 -5.14
CA PHE A 63 3.00 0.88 -5.39
C PHE A 63 3.52 0.67 -6.80
N THR A 64 3.73 1.75 -7.53
CA THR A 64 4.15 1.70 -8.92
C THR A 64 5.43 2.49 -9.12
N GLU A 65 6.27 2.00 -10.03
CA GLU A 65 7.51 2.66 -10.40
C GLU A 65 7.54 2.79 -11.91
N HIS A 66 7.69 4.01 -12.40
CA HIS A 66 7.79 4.25 -13.83
C HIS A 66 9.23 4.06 -14.29
N VAL A 67 9.41 3.57 -15.53
CA VAL A 67 10.74 3.31 -16.10
C VAL A 67 11.62 4.56 -16.12
N ASP A 68 11.01 5.74 -16.26
CA ASP A 68 11.73 7.01 -16.28
C ASP A 68 11.83 7.66 -14.90
N GLY A 69 11.42 6.94 -13.86
CA GLY A 69 11.41 7.45 -12.50
C GLY A 69 10.10 8.15 -12.16
N SER A 70 9.77 8.15 -10.89
CA SER A 70 8.55 8.82 -10.38
C SER A 70 8.84 9.37 -8.98
N PRO A 71 9.73 10.35 -8.87
CA PRO A 71 10.00 10.95 -7.57
C PRO A 71 8.83 11.85 -7.19
N CYS A 72 7.78 11.25 -6.67
CA CYS A 72 6.58 11.98 -6.29
C CYS A 72 6.47 12.00 -4.77
N PRO A 73 7.04 13.01 -4.11
CA PRO A 73 6.85 13.13 -2.68
C PRO A 73 5.39 13.40 -2.37
N ALA A 74 4.97 13.02 -1.17
CA ALA A 74 3.63 13.35 -0.73
C ALA A 74 3.46 14.88 -0.75
N PRO A 75 2.24 15.38 -1.04
CA PRO A 75 2.01 16.83 -1.11
C PRO A 75 2.32 17.55 0.20
N THR A 76 2.08 16.91 1.34
CA THR A 76 2.40 17.45 2.66
C THR A 76 2.75 16.32 3.60
N ASP A 77 3.31 16.68 4.77
CA ASP A 77 3.63 15.72 5.82
C ASP A 77 2.37 15.09 6.43
N ASP A 78 1.20 15.64 6.15
CA ASP A 78 -0.06 15.10 6.63
C ASP A 78 -0.62 14.02 5.71
N ASN A 79 0.05 13.73 4.60
CA ASN A 79 -0.39 12.71 3.65
C ASN A 79 0.18 11.36 4.09
N LEU A 80 -0.57 10.66 4.93
CA LEU A 80 -0.10 9.46 5.63
C LEU A 80 -0.94 8.24 5.30
N LEU A 81 -0.31 7.08 5.35
CA LEU A 81 -1.00 5.80 5.47
C LEU A 81 -0.96 5.43 6.95
N VAL A 82 -2.11 5.29 7.58
CA VAL A 82 -2.20 5.09 9.02
C VAL A 82 -2.76 3.71 9.32
N PHE A 83 -2.00 2.93 10.08
CA PHE A 83 -2.41 1.60 10.50
C PHE A 83 -2.75 1.63 11.98
N TYR A 84 -4.00 1.35 12.32
CA TYR A 84 -4.43 1.26 13.71
C TYR A 84 -4.26 -0.19 14.17
N MET A 85 -3.41 -0.37 15.17
CA MET A 85 -3.11 -1.69 15.73
C MET A 85 -3.38 -1.66 17.22
N PRO A 86 -4.36 -2.43 17.71
CA PRO A 86 -4.67 -2.41 19.14
C PRO A 86 -3.65 -3.15 20.01
N ASP A 87 -2.86 -4.04 19.43
CA ASP A 87 -1.91 -4.86 20.19
C ASP A 87 -0.55 -4.17 20.24
N GLN A 88 -0.19 -3.64 21.42
CA GLN A 88 1.07 -2.93 21.61
C GLN A 88 2.29 -3.81 21.32
N SER A 89 2.20 -5.10 21.61
CA SER A 89 3.33 -6.01 21.37
C SER A 89 3.64 -6.17 19.87
N GLN A 90 2.62 -6.09 19.02
CA GLN A 90 2.82 -6.14 17.58
C GLN A 90 3.51 -4.88 17.08
N ILE A 91 3.14 -3.72 17.62
CA ILE A 91 3.78 -2.45 17.27
C ILE A 91 5.26 -2.50 17.66
N GLU A 92 5.57 -2.98 18.85
CA GLU A 92 6.94 -3.08 19.33
C GLU A 92 7.77 -4.03 18.46
N ALA A 93 7.18 -5.17 18.06
CA ALA A 93 7.86 -6.13 17.18
C ALA A 93 8.19 -5.50 15.82
N ILE A 94 7.26 -4.73 15.27
CA ILE A 94 7.48 -4.02 14.00
C ILE A 94 8.59 -2.99 14.15
N GLN A 95 8.57 -2.21 15.21
CA GLN A 95 9.60 -1.20 15.46
C GLN A 95 10.99 -1.81 15.53
N LYS A 96 11.11 -3.01 16.08
CA LYS A 96 12.39 -3.69 16.14
C LYS A 96 12.90 -4.15 14.77
N ARG A 97 11.99 -4.44 13.84
CA ARG A 97 12.37 -4.85 12.50
C ARG A 97 12.70 -3.68 11.57
N LEU A 98 12.25 -2.48 11.90
CA LEU A 98 12.47 -1.30 11.07
C LEU A 98 13.82 -0.57 11.37
#